data_aac19f0ea57326159bd139d1b8529005
#
_entry.id   aac19f0ea57326159bd139d1b8529005
#
_cell.length_a   1.000
_cell.length_b   1.000
_cell.length_c   1.000
_cell.angle_alpha   90.00
_cell.angle_beta   90.00
_cell.angle_gamma   90.00
#
_symmetry.space_group_name_H-M   'P 1'
#
loop_
_entity.id
_entity.type
_entity.pdbx_description
1 polymer ?
#
loop_
_entity_poly.entity_id
_entity_poly.type
_entity_poly.pdbx_seq_one_letter_code
_entity_poly.pdbx_strand_id
1 'polypeptide(L)'
;MKYILITIGLLWSTVALSDEVSVKMLNRLDKESMVFSEKIVKINVGDSVFWEATDKGHNVEFIKGGVPEGVEKFKSKLNEDVSYEFTIPGIYAYWCTPHKSLGMIGFIIVGDDKSNLDMIKKIKFFGKSKKLAKLLIDQI
;
A
#
# COMPACT_ATOMS: atom_id res chain seq x y z
N MET A 1 -21.52 -47.94 -37.19
CA MET A 1 -20.62 -47.66 -36.03
C MET A 1 -20.43 -46.17 -35.93
N LYS A 2 -20.93 -45.52 -34.84
CA LYS A 2 -20.78 -44.07 -34.58
C LYS A 2 -19.61 -43.90 -33.63
N TYR A 3 -18.53 -43.25 -34.06
CA TYR A 3 -17.40 -42.92 -33.22
C TYR A 3 -17.73 -41.63 -32.45
N ILE A 4 -17.79 -41.73 -31.13
CA ILE A 4 -17.92 -40.59 -30.23
C ILE A 4 -16.49 -40.08 -29.95
N LEU A 5 -16.15 -38.91 -30.51
CA LEU A 5 -14.92 -38.19 -30.16
C LEU A 5 -15.15 -37.48 -28.84
N ILE A 6 -14.50 -37.97 -27.77
CA ILE A 6 -14.44 -37.31 -26.47
C ILE A 6 -13.27 -36.34 -26.53
N THR A 7 -13.56 -35.04 -26.66
CA THR A 7 -12.54 -33.99 -26.50
C THR A 7 -12.32 -33.74 -25.02
N ILE A 8 -11.18 -34.19 -24.51
CA ILE A 8 -10.71 -33.87 -23.15
C ILE A 8 -10.16 -32.44 -23.17
N GLY A 9 -10.95 -31.49 -22.66
CA GLY A 9 -10.50 -30.13 -22.45
C GLY A 9 -9.47 -30.08 -21.30
N LEU A 10 -8.23 -29.74 -21.63
CA LEU A 10 -7.19 -29.47 -20.62
C LEU A 10 -7.49 -28.11 -19.97
N LEU A 11 -7.98 -28.12 -18.74
CA LEU A 11 -8.09 -26.92 -17.91
C LEU A 11 -6.70 -26.53 -17.43
N TRP A 12 -6.08 -25.54 -18.05
CA TRP A 12 -4.87 -24.91 -17.54
C TRP A 12 -5.25 -23.96 -16.41
N SER A 13 -5.05 -24.41 -15.18
CA SER A 13 -5.08 -23.52 -14.01
C SER A 13 -3.84 -22.65 -14.04
N THR A 14 -4.01 -21.36 -14.35
CA THR A 14 -2.96 -20.37 -14.16
C THR A 14 -2.84 -20.09 -12.67
N VAL A 15 -1.73 -20.49 -12.07
CA VAL A 15 -1.36 -20.06 -10.71
C VAL A 15 -0.97 -18.59 -10.82
N ALA A 16 -1.78 -17.70 -10.28
CA ALA A 16 -1.39 -16.31 -10.11
C ALA A 16 -0.32 -16.27 -9.02
N LEU A 17 0.91 -15.90 -9.37
CA LEU A 17 1.96 -15.59 -8.42
C LEU A 17 1.66 -14.21 -7.83
N SER A 18 1.65 -14.10 -6.51
CA SER A 18 1.59 -12.81 -5.82
C SER A 18 3.00 -12.27 -5.69
N ASP A 19 3.17 -10.98 -6.00
CA ASP A 19 4.43 -10.28 -5.85
C ASP A 19 4.52 -9.58 -4.49
N GLU A 20 5.74 -9.34 -4.01
CA GLU A 20 5.99 -8.54 -2.81
C GLU A 20 6.87 -7.34 -3.15
N VAL A 21 6.41 -6.14 -2.81
CA VAL A 21 7.16 -4.89 -2.97
C VAL A 21 7.72 -4.48 -1.61
N SER A 22 9.03 -4.21 -1.57
CA SER A 22 9.71 -3.75 -0.34
C SER A 22 9.75 -2.23 -0.26
N VAL A 23 9.41 -1.71 0.92
CA VAL A 23 9.46 -0.28 1.28
C VAL A 23 10.29 -0.13 2.56
N LYS A 24 11.33 0.70 2.53
CA LYS A 24 12.18 0.93 3.71
C LYS A 24 11.64 2.08 4.56
N MET A 25 11.71 1.92 5.87
CA MET A 25 11.42 2.96 6.85
C MET A 25 12.73 3.62 7.28
N LEU A 26 12.92 4.91 6.93
CA LEU A 26 14.21 5.58 6.98
C LEU A 26 14.16 6.88 7.77
N ASN A 27 15.21 7.14 8.54
CA ASN A 27 15.45 8.45 9.16
C ASN A 27 15.80 9.51 8.12
N ARG A 28 16.49 9.10 7.05
CA ARG A 28 16.90 9.99 5.96
C ARG A 28 16.99 9.26 4.64
N LEU A 29 16.53 9.95 3.59
CA LEU A 29 16.76 9.58 2.20
C LEU A 29 17.06 10.88 1.42
N ASP A 30 18.27 11.02 0.89
CA ASP A 30 18.77 12.25 0.26
C ASP A 30 18.60 13.48 1.18
N LYS A 31 17.75 14.44 0.78
CA LYS A 31 17.45 15.66 1.51
C LYS A 31 16.22 15.55 2.42
N GLU A 32 15.52 14.43 2.36
CA GLU A 32 14.31 14.18 3.14
C GLU A 32 14.63 13.45 4.44
N SER A 33 13.92 13.77 5.49
CA SER A 33 14.02 13.09 6.79
C SER A 33 12.67 12.49 7.18
N MET A 34 12.72 11.39 7.91
CA MET A 34 11.54 10.63 8.34
C MET A 34 10.68 10.26 7.12
N VAL A 35 11.14 9.27 6.37
CA VAL A 35 10.60 8.98 5.03
C VAL A 35 10.44 7.48 4.79
N PHE A 36 9.39 7.10 4.06
CA PHE A 36 9.32 5.81 3.37
C PHE A 36 10.10 5.90 2.05
N SER A 37 10.86 4.87 1.71
CA SER A 37 11.66 4.85 0.48
C SER A 37 10.81 5.03 -0.78
N GLU A 38 9.59 4.47 -0.77
CA GLU A 38 8.59 4.64 -1.81
C GLU A 38 7.33 5.28 -1.21
N LYS A 39 6.90 6.41 -1.77
CA LYS A 39 5.73 7.15 -1.27
C LYS A 39 4.43 6.77 -2.00
N ILE A 40 4.53 6.27 -3.22
CA ILE A 40 3.42 5.73 -4.01
C ILE A 40 3.86 4.37 -4.54
N VAL A 41 3.13 3.32 -4.16
CA VAL A 41 3.35 1.95 -4.62
C VAL A 41 2.11 1.49 -5.37
N LYS A 42 2.30 0.90 -6.56
CA LYS A 42 1.23 0.32 -7.37
C LYS A 42 1.41 -1.19 -7.41
N ILE A 43 0.39 -1.93 -7.02
CA ILE A 43 0.38 -3.39 -6.95
C ILE A 43 -0.93 -3.97 -7.48
N ASN A 44 -0.92 -5.26 -7.78
CA ASN A 44 -2.12 -6.00 -8.12
C ASN A 44 -2.86 -6.49 -6.86
N VAL A 45 -4.12 -6.83 -7.01
CA VAL A 45 -4.87 -7.52 -5.96
C VAL A 45 -4.21 -8.87 -5.68
N GLY A 46 -3.95 -9.15 -4.39
CA GLY A 46 -3.26 -10.35 -3.92
C GLY A 46 -1.75 -10.16 -3.68
N ASP A 47 -1.18 -9.05 -4.15
CA ASP A 47 0.22 -8.72 -3.85
C ASP A 47 0.38 -8.23 -2.41
N SER A 48 1.63 -8.22 -1.93
CA SER A 48 1.99 -7.76 -0.60
C SER A 48 2.96 -6.58 -0.66
N VAL A 49 2.93 -5.77 0.39
CA VAL A 49 3.99 -4.79 0.66
C VAL A 49 4.67 -5.18 1.97
N PHE A 50 5.99 -5.26 1.90
CA PHE A 50 6.87 -5.50 3.03
C PHE A 50 7.53 -4.19 3.45
N TRP A 51 7.24 -3.69 4.66
CA TRP A 51 7.93 -2.55 5.23
C TRP A 51 9.08 -3.03 6.11
N GLU A 52 10.29 -2.69 5.68
CA GLU A 52 11.53 -3.00 6.39
C GLU A 52 11.84 -1.90 7.42
N ALA A 53 12.02 -2.27 8.67
CA ALA A 53 12.46 -1.39 9.74
C ALA A 53 13.97 -1.13 9.65
N THR A 54 14.42 -0.50 8.56
CA THR A 54 15.83 -0.20 8.29
C THR A 54 16.41 0.69 9.36
N ASP A 55 15.68 1.76 9.73
CA ASP A 55 16.03 2.62 10.85
C ASP A 55 15.01 2.47 11.99
N LYS A 56 15.43 2.82 13.21
CA LYS A 56 14.57 2.73 14.40
C LYS A 56 13.64 3.95 14.54
N GLY A 57 12.55 3.75 15.25
CA GLY A 57 11.58 4.80 15.58
C GLY A 57 10.41 4.88 14.59
N HIS A 58 10.21 3.87 13.77
CA HIS A 58 9.19 3.85 12.72
C HIS A 58 8.19 2.70 12.86
N ASN A 59 7.01 2.91 12.31
CA ASN A 59 5.96 1.92 12.11
C ASN A 59 5.11 2.28 10.89
N VAL A 60 4.13 1.44 10.60
CA VAL A 60 3.11 1.65 9.57
C VAL A 60 1.73 1.63 10.21
N GLU A 61 0.93 2.63 9.93
CA GLU A 61 -0.47 2.71 10.38
C GLU A 61 -1.36 3.17 9.24
N PHE A 62 -2.40 2.40 8.92
CA PHE A 62 -3.43 2.82 7.97
C PHE A 62 -4.24 3.97 8.54
N ILE A 63 -4.44 5.00 7.73
CA ILE A 63 -5.16 6.20 8.16
C ILE A 63 -6.66 5.91 8.19
N LYS A 64 -7.33 6.27 9.27
CA LYS A 64 -8.79 6.14 9.37
C LYS A 64 -9.48 6.92 8.27
N GLY A 65 -10.35 6.27 7.50
CA GLY A 65 -11.00 6.85 6.32
C GLY A 65 -10.09 6.98 5.10
N GLY A 66 -8.89 6.42 5.16
CA GLY A 66 -7.91 6.42 4.07
C GLY A 66 -7.68 5.04 3.44
N VAL A 67 -8.60 4.11 3.62
CA VAL A 67 -8.55 2.77 3.03
C VAL A 67 -9.90 2.41 2.42
N PRO A 68 -9.97 1.45 1.47
CA PRO A 68 -11.22 0.98 0.91
C PRO A 68 -12.19 0.43 1.97
N GLU A 69 -13.48 0.42 1.64
CA GLU A 69 -14.49 -0.21 2.49
C GLU A 69 -14.17 -1.69 2.71
N GLY A 70 -14.38 -2.17 3.94
CA GLY A 70 -14.11 -3.56 4.33
C GLY A 70 -12.68 -3.82 4.80
N VAL A 71 -11.77 -2.85 4.66
CA VAL A 71 -10.41 -2.96 5.19
C VAL A 71 -10.41 -2.65 6.68
N GLU A 72 -9.88 -3.58 7.47
CA GLU A 72 -9.74 -3.41 8.92
C GLU A 72 -8.61 -2.44 9.29
N LYS A 73 -8.64 -1.98 10.52
CA LYS A 73 -7.55 -1.15 11.08
C LYS A 73 -6.25 -1.95 11.08
N PHE A 74 -5.19 -1.32 10.59
CA PHE A 74 -3.85 -1.88 10.61
C PHE A 74 -2.86 -0.92 11.24
N LYS A 75 -2.06 -1.43 12.16
CA LYS A 75 -0.95 -0.69 12.79
C LYS A 75 0.11 -1.67 13.24
N SER A 76 1.32 -1.51 12.70
CA SER A 76 2.47 -2.30 13.13
C SER A 76 3.05 -1.78 14.44
N LYS A 77 3.85 -2.61 15.09
CA LYS A 77 4.69 -2.17 16.22
C LYS A 77 5.86 -1.32 15.71
N LEU A 78 6.44 -0.53 16.62
CA LEU A 78 7.66 0.22 16.34
C LEU A 78 8.86 -0.72 16.17
N ASN A 79 9.73 -0.40 15.22
CA ASN A 79 11.01 -1.08 15.01
C ASN A 79 10.89 -2.54 14.52
N GLU A 80 9.74 -2.93 14.02
CA GLU A 80 9.52 -4.28 13.49
C GLU A 80 9.23 -4.23 11.99
N ASP A 81 9.80 -5.19 11.27
CA ASP A 81 9.39 -5.47 9.89
C ASP A 81 7.94 -5.94 9.88
N VAL A 82 7.23 -5.58 8.83
CA VAL A 82 5.83 -5.98 8.67
C VAL A 82 5.48 -6.16 7.20
N SER A 83 4.74 -7.22 6.89
CA SER A 83 4.14 -7.44 5.57
C SER A 83 2.61 -7.37 5.68
N TYR A 84 1.97 -6.86 4.63
CA TYR A 84 0.52 -6.84 4.51
C TYR A 84 0.12 -7.26 3.10
N GLU A 85 -0.78 -8.24 2.98
CA GLU A 85 -1.37 -8.70 1.72
C GLU A 85 -2.62 -7.87 1.39
N PHE A 86 -2.67 -7.34 0.16
CA PHE A 86 -3.74 -6.45 -0.30
C PHE A 86 -4.74 -7.21 -1.16
N THR A 87 -5.87 -7.60 -0.57
CA THR A 87 -6.92 -8.37 -1.25
C THR A 87 -8.10 -7.53 -1.73
N ILE A 88 -8.26 -6.31 -1.22
CA ILE A 88 -9.33 -5.38 -1.60
C ILE A 88 -8.74 -4.27 -2.46
N PRO A 89 -9.23 -4.07 -3.71
CA PRO A 89 -8.73 -3.01 -4.58
C PRO A 89 -9.07 -1.61 -4.06
N GLY A 90 -8.25 -0.63 -4.41
CA GLY A 90 -8.43 0.77 -4.04
C GLY A 90 -7.15 1.41 -3.53
N ILE A 91 -7.26 2.64 -3.03
CA ILE A 91 -6.15 3.44 -2.51
C ILE A 91 -6.10 3.28 -0.99
N TYR A 92 -4.90 2.97 -0.47
CA TYR A 92 -4.60 2.87 0.95
C TYR A 92 -3.63 3.98 1.33
N ALA A 93 -4.08 4.89 2.19
CA ALA A 93 -3.23 5.92 2.76
C ALA A 93 -2.70 5.46 4.12
N TYR A 94 -1.40 5.62 4.33
CA TYR A 94 -0.74 5.25 5.58
C TYR A 94 0.30 6.28 6.00
N TRP A 95 0.68 6.24 7.25
CA TRP A 95 1.72 7.06 7.85
C TRP A 95 2.56 6.29 8.87
N CYS A 96 3.68 6.88 9.24
CA CYS A 96 4.39 6.51 10.44
C CYS A 96 3.79 7.29 11.62
N THR A 97 3.29 6.59 12.64
CA THR A 97 2.56 7.21 13.76
C THR A 97 3.33 8.34 14.44
N PRO A 98 4.60 8.17 14.87
CA PRO A 98 5.35 9.27 15.50
C PRO A 98 5.74 10.39 14.54
N HIS A 99 5.79 10.14 13.22
CA HIS A 99 6.27 11.11 12.22
C HIS A 99 5.19 11.57 11.22
N LYS A 100 3.91 11.36 11.54
CA LYS A 100 2.77 11.71 10.67
C LYS A 100 2.67 13.19 10.29
N SER A 101 3.30 14.10 11.04
CA SER A 101 3.38 15.52 10.74
C SER A 101 4.67 15.94 10.05
N LEU A 102 5.65 15.05 9.95
CA LEU A 102 6.98 15.34 9.41
C LEU A 102 7.14 15.00 7.93
N GLY A 103 6.12 14.44 7.30
CA GLY A 103 6.14 14.02 5.90
C GLY A 103 6.30 12.50 5.71
N MET A 104 6.26 11.72 6.79
CA MET A 104 6.38 10.25 6.68
C MET A 104 5.00 9.61 6.41
N ILE A 105 4.58 9.73 5.17
CA ILE A 105 3.31 9.25 4.63
C ILE A 105 3.52 8.49 3.33
N GLY A 106 2.58 7.63 2.97
CA GLY A 106 2.59 6.89 1.72
C GLY A 106 1.21 6.46 1.27
N PHE A 107 1.13 6.01 0.01
CA PHE A 107 -0.07 5.51 -0.62
C PHE A 107 0.23 4.21 -1.36
N ILE A 108 -0.65 3.22 -1.21
CA ILE A 108 -0.64 2.00 -2.01
C ILE A 108 -1.88 2.03 -2.91
N ILE A 109 -1.69 1.78 -4.21
CA ILE A 109 -2.79 1.69 -5.18
C ILE A 109 -2.89 0.24 -5.61
N VAL A 110 -3.99 -0.41 -5.25
CA VAL A 110 -4.23 -1.83 -5.44
C VAL A 110 -5.19 -2.04 -6.60
N GLY A 111 -4.77 -2.82 -7.62
CA GLY A 111 -5.59 -3.16 -8.77
C GLY A 111 -5.93 -1.97 -9.68
N ASP A 112 -5.12 -0.92 -9.68
CA ASP A 112 -5.38 0.34 -10.41
C ASP A 112 -6.77 0.95 -10.13
N ASP A 113 -7.34 0.64 -8.98
CA ASP A 113 -8.64 1.12 -8.53
C ASP A 113 -8.48 2.43 -7.75
N LYS A 114 -9.15 3.49 -8.22
CA LYS A 114 -9.14 4.83 -7.63
C LYS A 114 -10.55 5.27 -7.20
N SER A 115 -11.46 4.33 -7.05
CA SER A 115 -12.87 4.60 -6.71
C SER A 115 -13.04 5.34 -5.37
N ASN A 116 -12.10 5.17 -4.44
CA ASN A 116 -12.10 5.86 -3.14
C ASN A 116 -11.25 7.15 -3.10
N LEU A 117 -10.81 7.67 -4.26
CA LEU A 117 -9.95 8.87 -4.33
C LEU A 117 -10.58 10.09 -3.64
N ASP A 118 -11.89 10.28 -3.75
CA ASP A 118 -12.58 11.39 -3.10
C ASP A 118 -12.56 11.30 -1.55
N MET A 119 -12.51 10.09 -1.00
CA MET A 119 -12.29 9.87 0.44
C MET A 119 -10.85 10.22 0.82
N ILE A 120 -9.88 9.81 0.00
CA ILE A 120 -8.45 10.11 0.20
C ILE A 120 -8.22 11.62 0.25
N LYS A 121 -8.84 12.39 -0.65
CA LYS A 121 -8.75 13.86 -0.69
C LYS A 121 -9.30 14.56 0.57
N LYS A 122 -10.17 13.89 1.33
CA LYS A 122 -10.76 14.41 2.58
C LYS A 122 -9.92 14.15 3.82
N ILE A 123 -8.85 13.37 3.72
CA ILE A 123 -7.96 13.06 4.86
C ILE A 123 -7.30 14.35 5.35
N LYS A 124 -7.33 14.55 6.66
CA LYS A 124 -6.64 15.66 7.30
C LYS A 124 -5.19 15.26 7.62
N PHE A 125 -4.27 15.74 6.82
CA PHE A 125 -2.85 15.65 7.09
C PHE A 125 -2.34 16.86 7.90
N PHE A 126 -1.22 16.69 8.61
CA PHE A 126 -0.68 17.68 9.53
C PHE A 126 0.73 18.11 9.11
N GLY A 127 1.14 19.32 9.50
CA GLY A 127 2.49 19.84 9.31
C GLY A 127 2.98 19.71 7.86
N LYS A 128 4.18 19.18 7.69
CA LYS A 128 4.79 18.95 6.35
C LYS A 128 4.01 17.95 5.50
N SER A 129 3.37 16.98 6.15
CA SER A 129 2.57 15.97 5.45
C SER A 129 1.39 16.57 4.70
N LYS A 130 0.85 17.71 5.11
CA LYS A 130 -0.27 18.38 4.42
C LYS A 130 0.09 18.79 2.98
N LYS A 131 1.25 19.41 2.80
CA LYS A 131 1.73 19.82 1.47
C LYS A 131 2.13 18.60 0.64
N LEU A 132 2.86 17.68 1.25
CA LEU A 132 3.32 16.45 0.58
C LEU A 132 2.14 15.59 0.12
N ALA A 133 1.13 15.37 0.97
CA ALA A 133 -0.06 14.59 0.60
C ALA A 133 -0.77 15.16 -0.62
N LYS A 134 -0.93 16.49 -0.69
CA LYS A 134 -1.50 17.12 -1.87
C LYS A 134 -0.71 16.79 -3.14
N LEU A 135 0.62 16.96 -3.09
CA LEU A 135 1.49 16.65 -4.23
C LEU A 135 1.43 15.18 -4.65
N LEU A 136 1.34 14.25 -3.70
CA LEU A 136 1.25 12.81 -3.99
C LEU A 136 -0.13 12.44 -4.54
N ILE A 137 -1.20 12.96 -3.97
CA ILE A 137 -2.58 12.71 -4.42
C ILE A 137 -2.80 13.23 -5.83
N ASP A 138 -2.18 14.36 -6.22
CA ASP A 138 -2.24 14.91 -7.57
C ASP A 138 -1.52 14.01 -8.61
N GLN A 139 -0.70 13.05 -8.17
CA GLN A 139 0.00 12.07 -9.01
C GLN A 139 -0.76 10.74 -9.15
N ILE A 140 -1.79 10.50 -8.33
CA ILE A 140 -2.62 9.32 -8.35
C ILE A 140 -3.75 9.47 -9.38
#